data_3366bcf44cf098c427b7ec0b5ac204ff
#
_entry.id   3366bcf44cf098c427b7ec0b5ac204ff
#
_cell.length_a   1.000
_cell.length_b   1.000
_cell.length_c   1.000
_cell.angle_alpha   90.00
_cell.angle_beta   90.00
_cell.angle_gamma   90.00
#
_symmetry.space_group_name_H-M   'P 1'
#
loop_
_entity.id
_entity.type
_entity.pdbx_description
1 polymer ?
#
loop_
_entity_poly.entity_id
_entity_poly.type
_entity_poly.pdbx_seq_one_letter_code
_entity_poly.pdbx_strand_id
1 'polypeptide(L)'
;MSRFFAHLPLGISHPLSSWRANGLCYGIPVQIDEWLAQGYDVLVNGSRGYLAQARRRYPDLLAVLLGVKPEVLRQRLLARGRESPEEIEARLARNAEFAAGLEGPLFQLDNSGDLDDTLRTLLARLGSDRACA
;
A
#
# COMPACT_ATOMS: atom_id res chain seq x y z
N MET A 1 2.31 -16.50 6.87
CA MET A 1 1.74 -15.15 6.99
C MET A 1 2.33 -14.27 5.90
N SER A 2 1.52 -13.88 4.94
CA SER A 2 1.95 -13.24 3.68
C SER A 2 1.64 -11.76 3.69
N ARG A 3 2.62 -10.90 3.44
CA ARG A 3 2.54 -9.44 3.56
C ARG A 3 2.93 -8.76 2.25
N PHE A 4 2.22 -7.66 1.90
CA PHE A 4 2.11 -7.29 0.50
C PHE A 4 2.35 -5.80 0.17
N PHE A 5 3.46 -5.42 -0.57
CA PHE A 5 3.69 -4.10 -1.22
C PHE A 5 4.61 -4.19 -2.45
N ALA A 6 4.24 -3.94 -3.68
CA ALA A 6 5.17 -3.74 -4.80
C ALA A 6 4.74 -2.66 -5.77
N HIS A 7 5.70 -1.94 -6.27
CA HIS A 7 5.63 -1.15 -7.49
C HIS A 7 6.49 -1.87 -8.52
N LEU A 8 5.88 -2.42 -9.58
CA LEU A 8 6.61 -3.01 -10.70
C LEU A 8 6.16 -2.37 -12.01
N PRO A 9 7.08 -1.78 -12.80
CA PRO A 9 6.80 -1.41 -14.17
C PRO A 9 6.62 -2.67 -15.04
N LEU A 10 5.67 -2.61 -15.97
CA LEU A 10 5.35 -3.70 -16.89
C LEU A 10 6.56 -4.14 -17.72
N GLY A 11 6.98 -5.35 -17.51
CA GLY A 11 8.00 -6.10 -18.24
C GLY A 11 7.92 -7.59 -17.96
N ILE A 12 6.88 -8.04 -17.23
CA ILE A 12 6.75 -9.40 -16.70
C ILE A 12 5.79 -10.20 -17.57
N SER A 13 6.25 -11.33 -18.05
CA SER A 13 5.60 -12.16 -19.07
C SER A 13 4.25 -12.76 -18.69
N HIS A 14 3.89 -12.86 -17.40
CA HIS A 14 2.59 -13.36 -16.92
C HIS A 14 2.23 -12.75 -15.57
N PRO A 15 1.37 -11.72 -15.52
CA PRO A 15 0.90 -11.18 -14.24
C PRO A 15 -0.13 -12.13 -13.62
N LEU A 16 0.04 -12.46 -12.36
CA LEU A 16 -0.91 -13.19 -11.54
C LEU A 16 -2.20 -12.40 -11.34
N SER A 17 -2.07 -11.08 -11.37
CA SER A 17 -3.15 -10.12 -11.30
C SER A 17 -2.70 -8.78 -11.88
N SER A 18 -3.63 -8.07 -12.51
CA SER A 18 -3.37 -6.75 -13.06
C SER A 18 -4.50 -5.78 -12.73
N TRP A 19 -4.15 -4.51 -12.53
CA TRP A 19 -5.12 -3.42 -12.39
C TRP A 19 -4.63 -2.16 -13.10
N ARG A 20 -5.55 -1.24 -13.40
CA ARG A 20 -5.23 0.06 -13.97
C ARG A 20 -5.41 1.17 -12.94
N ALA A 21 -4.45 2.07 -12.86
CA ALA A 21 -4.55 3.28 -12.07
C ALA A 21 -3.76 4.42 -12.73
N ASN A 22 -4.31 5.62 -12.76
CA ASN A 22 -3.67 6.82 -13.34
C ASN A 22 -3.17 6.62 -14.79
N GLY A 23 -3.91 5.87 -15.61
CA GLY A 23 -3.52 5.58 -17.00
C GLY A 23 -2.42 4.52 -17.16
N LEU A 24 -1.94 3.94 -16.07
CA LEU A 24 -0.93 2.89 -16.06
C LEU A 24 -1.54 1.52 -15.73
N CYS A 25 -0.95 0.47 -16.28
CA CYS A 25 -1.25 -0.91 -15.90
C CYS A 25 -0.21 -1.41 -14.90
N TYR A 26 -0.67 -2.05 -13.85
CA TYR A 26 0.15 -2.67 -12.82
C TYR A 26 -0.11 -4.17 -12.80
N GLY A 27 0.91 -4.95 -12.50
CA GLY A 27 0.79 -6.40 -12.40
C GLY A 27 1.57 -6.95 -11.22
N ILE A 28 1.07 -8.03 -10.65
CA ILE A 28 1.74 -8.80 -9.60
C ILE A 28 2.29 -10.07 -10.24
N PRO A 29 3.60 -10.31 -10.17
CA PRO A 29 4.20 -11.48 -10.77
C PRO A 29 3.88 -12.76 -10.00
N VAL A 30 3.82 -13.90 -10.71
CA VAL A 30 3.61 -15.22 -10.11
C VAL A 30 4.73 -15.62 -9.13
N GLN A 31 5.92 -15.03 -9.26
CA GLN A 31 7.04 -15.26 -8.35
C GLN A 31 6.72 -14.99 -6.87
N ILE A 32 5.70 -14.19 -6.59
CA ILE A 32 5.26 -13.97 -5.21
C ILE A 32 4.86 -15.27 -4.53
N ASP A 33 4.13 -16.14 -5.21
CA ASP A 33 3.72 -17.44 -4.65
C ASP A 33 4.94 -18.31 -4.34
N GLU A 34 5.97 -18.27 -5.18
CA GLU A 34 7.23 -19.00 -4.97
C GLU A 34 7.99 -18.46 -3.74
N TRP A 35 8.10 -17.14 -3.59
CA TRP A 35 8.77 -16.53 -2.44
C TRP A 35 8.01 -16.80 -1.14
N LEU A 36 6.69 -16.74 -1.17
CA LEU A 36 5.86 -17.06 -0.01
C LEU A 36 6.00 -18.54 0.39
N ALA A 37 6.05 -19.44 -0.59
CA ALA A 37 6.27 -20.86 -0.34
C ALA A 37 7.66 -21.16 0.27
N GLN A 38 8.65 -20.32 -0.02
CA GLN A 38 9.99 -20.37 0.58
C GLN A 38 10.06 -19.70 1.97
N GLY A 39 8.96 -19.17 2.47
CA GLY A 39 8.89 -18.52 3.80
C GLY A 39 9.33 -17.05 3.82
N TYR A 40 9.48 -16.41 2.67
CA TYR A 40 9.77 -14.98 2.61
C TYR A 40 8.52 -14.14 2.92
N ASP A 41 8.72 -13.03 3.59
CA ASP A 41 7.72 -11.95 3.62
C ASP A 41 7.85 -11.14 2.33
N VAL A 42 6.73 -10.91 1.65
CA VAL A 42 6.70 -10.14 0.40
C VAL A 42 5.93 -8.86 0.62
N LEU A 43 6.54 -7.74 0.34
CA LEU A 43 5.98 -6.40 0.47
C LEU A 43 5.51 -5.91 -0.90
N VAL A 44 4.20 -5.58 -1.07
CA VAL A 44 3.59 -5.19 -2.36
C VAL A 44 2.85 -3.86 -2.27
N ASN A 45 3.21 -2.86 -3.05
CA ASN A 45 2.45 -1.60 -3.14
C ASN A 45 1.21 -1.80 -4.02
N GLY A 46 0.05 -1.99 -3.39
CA GLY A 46 -1.22 -2.23 -4.06
C GLY A 46 -2.09 -0.98 -4.19
N SER A 47 -3.07 -1.03 -5.08
CA SER A 47 -4.16 -0.06 -5.07
C SER A 47 -5.26 -0.48 -4.10
N ARG A 48 -5.96 0.50 -3.53
CA ARG A 48 -7.10 0.26 -2.64
C ARG A 48 -8.21 -0.54 -3.33
N GLY A 49 -8.45 -0.27 -4.60
CA GLY A 49 -9.44 -0.99 -5.40
C GLY A 49 -9.09 -2.47 -5.64
N TYR A 50 -7.82 -2.84 -5.50
CA TYR A 50 -7.37 -4.23 -5.64
C TYR A 50 -7.40 -5.01 -4.32
N LEU A 51 -7.53 -4.35 -3.17
CA LEU A 51 -7.40 -4.96 -1.84
C LEU A 51 -8.38 -6.14 -1.61
N ALA A 52 -9.63 -6.00 -2.04
CA ALA A 52 -10.64 -7.07 -1.89
C ALA A 52 -10.25 -8.33 -2.68
N GLN A 53 -9.67 -8.17 -3.86
CA GLN A 53 -9.18 -9.29 -4.67
C GLN A 53 -7.92 -9.91 -4.07
N ALA A 54 -7.00 -9.09 -3.56
CA ALA A 54 -5.79 -9.55 -2.88
C ALA A 54 -6.13 -10.39 -1.64
N ARG A 55 -7.10 -9.97 -0.83
CA ARG A 55 -7.56 -10.73 0.34
C ARG A 55 -8.18 -12.09 0.01
N ARG A 56 -8.90 -12.18 -1.12
CA ARG A 56 -9.43 -13.48 -1.57
C ARG A 56 -8.31 -14.45 -1.97
N ARG A 57 -7.24 -13.94 -2.54
CA ARG A 57 -6.09 -14.75 -2.96
C ARG A 57 -5.18 -15.11 -1.78
N TYR A 58 -4.97 -14.16 -0.88
CA TYR A 58 -4.08 -14.27 0.27
C TYR A 58 -4.85 -13.92 1.55
N PRO A 59 -5.55 -14.89 2.17
CA PRO A 59 -6.37 -14.63 3.36
C PRO A 59 -5.60 -14.05 4.56
N ASP A 60 -4.32 -14.43 4.69
CA ASP A 60 -3.41 -13.96 5.75
C ASP A 60 -2.74 -12.61 5.43
N LEU A 61 -3.20 -11.90 4.40
CA LEU A 61 -2.67 -10.62 3.98
C LEU A 61 -2.78 -9.58 5.10
N LEU A 62 -1.66 -8.99 5.51
CA LEU A 62 -1.66 -7.78 6.31
C LEU A 62 -1.84 -6.56 5.39
N ALA A 63 -3.01 -5.95 5.40
CA ALA A 63 -3.24 -4.71 4.69
C ALA A 63 -2.77 -3.53 5.55
N VAL A 64 -1.78 -2.78 5.04
CA VAL A 64 -1.28 -1.55 5.68
C VAL A 64 -1.79 -0.34 4.92
N LEU A 65 -2.54 0.51 5.59
CA LEU A 65 -2.96 1.81 5.08
C LEU A 65 -2.00 2.89 5.58
N LEU A 66 -1.17 3.40 4.67
CA LEU A 66 -0.30 4.52 4.96
C LEU A 66 -1.12 5.82 4.92
N GLY A 67 -1.30 6.44 6.07
CA GLY A 67 -2.01 7.71 6.24
C GLY A 67 -1.06 8.88 6.44
N VAL A 68 -1.49 10.06 6.01
CA VAL A 68 -0.81 11.34 6.31
C VAL A 68 -1.89 12.35 6.63
N LYS A 69 -1.71 13.14 7.68
CA LYS A 69 -2.62 14.22 8.03
C LYS A 69 -2.77 15.19 6.84
N PRO A 70 -4.00 15.66 6.54
CA PRO A 70 -4.25 16.47 5.35
C PRO A 70 -3.34 17.71 5.25
N GLU A 71 -3.08 18.37 6.37
CA GLU A 71 -2.24 19.57 6.42
C GLU A 71 -0.78 19.25 6.04
N VAL A 72 -0.25 18.14 6.56
CA VAL A 72 1.11 17.68 6.26
C VAL A 72 1.22 17.22 4.80
N LEU A 73 0.22 16.49 4.32
CA LEU A 73 0.18 16.06 2.92
C LEU A 73 0.14 17.26 1.97
N ARG A 74 -0.70 18.26 2.26
CA ARG A 74 -0.77 19.51 1.49
C ARG A 74 0.59 20.20 1.41
N GLN A 75 1.26 20.38 2.55
CA GLN A 75 2.59 20.99 2.60
C GLN A 75 3.63 20.21 1.77
N ARG A 76 3.64 18.88 1.88
CA ARG A 76 4.55 18.02 1.11
C ARG A 76 4.28 18.10 -0.40
N LEU A 77 3.02 18.13 -0.81
CA LEU A 77 2.65 18.25 -2.23
C LEU A 77 3.00 19.62 -2.79
N LEU A 78 2.75 20.71 -2.05
CA LEU A 78 3.16 22.07 -2.42
C LEU A 78 4.68 22.16 -2.56
N ALA A 79 5.45 21.65 -1.59
CA ALA A 79 6.90 21.65 -1.61
C ALA A 79 7.47 20.86 -2.80
N ARG A 80 6.79 19.79 -3.24
CA ARG A 80 7.17 19.01 -4.40
C ARG A 80 6.96 19.74 -5.73
N GLY A 81 5.99 20.66 -5.80
CA GLY A 81 5.76 21.57 -6.92
C GLY A 81 5.37 20.91 -8.25
N ARG A 82 4.72 19.74 -8.22
CA ARG A 82 4.30 18.99 -9.42
C ARG A 82 2.82 19.11 -9.75
N GLU A 83 2.03 19.62 -8.84
CA GLU A 83 0.56 19.70 -8.91
C GLU A 83 0.14 21.13 -8.58
N SER A 84 -0.93 21.62 -9.21
CA SER A 84 -1.52 22.91 -8.87
C SER A 84 -2.24 22.85 -7.50
N PRO A 85 -2.49 23.99 -6.85
CA PRO A 85 -3.27 24.00 -5.61
C PRO A 85 -4.62 23.30 -5.73
N GLU A 86 -5.32 23.47 -6.85
CA GLU A 86 -6.62 22.86 -7.13
C GLU A 86 -6.52 21.34 -7.25
N GLU A 87 -5.47 20.84 -7.92
CA GLU A 87 -5.18 19.41 -8.03
C GLU A 87 -4.86 18.79 -6.66
N ILE A 88 -4.15 19.52 -5.82
CA ILE A 88 -3.84 19.10 -4.44
C ILE A 88 -5.12 18.95 -3.63
N GLU A 89 -6.03 19.94 -3.64
CA GLU A 89 -7.29 19.87 -2.91
C GLU A 89 -8.19 18.73 -3.43
N ALA A 90 -8.28 18.55 -4.73
CA ALA A 90 -9.00 17.41 -5.34
C ALA A 90 -8.40 16.06 -4.91
N ARG A 91 -7.09 15.97 -4.77
CA ARG A 91 -6.41 14.77 -4.28
C ARG A 91 -6.69 14.50 -2.81
N LEU A 92 -6.68 15.52 -1.97
CA LEU A 92 -7.02 15.41 -0.54
C LEU A 92 -8.45 14.91 -0.35
N ALA A 93 -9.41 15.49 -1.08
CA ALA A 93 -10.81 15.07 -1.06
C ALA A 93 -10.98 13.59 -1.47
N ARG A 94 -10.38 13.16 -2.58
CA ARG A 94 -10.39 11.76 -3.01
C ARG A 94 -9.78 10.82 -1.96
N ASN A 95 -8.71 11.23 -1.29
CA ASN A 95 -8.10 10.42 -0.24
C ASN A 95 -9.03 10.20 0.96
N ALA A 96 -9.78 11.22 1.36
CA ALA A 96 -10.76 11.13 2.45
C ALA A 96 -11.91 10.17 2.09
N GLU A 97 -12.47 10.29 0.88
CA GLU A 97 -13.52 9.38 0.38
C GLU A 97 -13.05 7.93 0.33
N PHE A 98 -11.85 7.69 -0.19
CA PHE A 98 -11.29 6.34 -0.26
C PHE A 98 -11.00 5.72 1.10
N ALA A 99 -10.60 6.51 2.09
CA ALA A 99 -10.36 6.01 3.44
C ALA A 99 -11.66 5.52 4.10
N ALA A 100 -12.78 6.19 3.82
CA ALA A 100 -14.10 5.83 4.34
C ALA A 100 -14.67 4.55 3.72
N GLY A 101 -14.25 4.17 2.51
CA GLY A 101 -14.77 3.01 1.75
C GLY A 101 -13.96 1.71 1.91
N LEU A 102 -12.92 1.68 2.74
CA LEU A 102 -12.10 0.48 2.93
C LEU A 102 -12.73 -0.46 3.96
N GLU A 103 -13.07 -1.67 3.52
CA GLU A 103 -13.63 -2.72 4.38
C GLU A 103 -12.57 -3.70 4.88
N GLY A 104 -12.85 -4.31 6.05
CA GLY A 104 -12.05 -5.36 6.67
C GLY A 104 -10.85 -4.84 7.46
N PRO A 105 -10.06 -5.74 8.09
CA PRO A 105 -8.98 -5.37 8.99
C PRO A 105 -7.86 -4.63 8.27
N LEU A 106 -7.52 -3.44 8.79
CA LEU A 106 -6.45 -2.57 8.28
C LEU A 106 -5.49 -2.21 9.40
N PHE A 107 -4.19 -2.32 9.16
CA PHE A 107 -3.19 -1.68 9.99
C PHE A 107 -2.97 -0.26 9.47
N GLN A 108 -3.45 0.73 10.22
CA GLN A 108 -3.23 2.14 9.89
C GLN A 108 -1.86 2.58 10.37
N LEU A 109 -1.05 3.08 9.46
CA LEU A 109 0.30 3.56 9.72
C LEU A 109 0.37 5.06 9.42
N ASP A 110 0.56 5.87 10.44
CA ASP A 110 0.71 7.33 10.29
C ASP A 110 2.11 7.69 9.80
N ASN A 111 2.19 8.37 8.67
CA ASN A 111 3.41 8.91 8.08
C ASN A 111 3.40 10.45 8.06
N SER A 112 2.77 11.07 9.05
CA SER A 112 2.72 12.53 9.16
C SER A 112 3.98 13.13 9.79
N GLY A 113 4.68 12.34 10.59
CA GLY A 113 5.91 12.72 11.28
C GLY A 113 7.19 12.30 10.54
N ASP A 114 8.18 11.91 11.31
CA ASP A 114 9.46 11.41 10.83
C ASP A 114 9.33 10.02 10.20
N LEU A 115 10.05 9.79 9.11
CA LEU A 115 10.03 8.52 8.38
C LEU A 115 10.58 7.37 9.22
N ASP A 116 11.60 7.63 10.05
CA ASP A 116 12.21 6.60 10.90
C ASP A 116 11.24 6.12 12.00
N ASP A 117 10.38 7.00 12.52
CA ASP A 117 9.32 6.63 13.46
C ASP A 117 8.25 5.77 12.79
N THR A 118 7.85 6.15 11.58
CA THR A 118 6.93 5.37 10.76
C THR A 118 7.49 3.98 10.48
N LEU A 119 8.76 3.91 10.10
CA LEU A 119 9.45 2.64 9.80
C LEU A 119 9.57 1.75 11.05
N ARG A 120 9.96 2.32 12.21
CA ARG A 120 10.01 1.58 13.48
C ARG A 120 8.65 0.99 13.86
N THR A 121 7.57 1.76 13.69
CA THR A 121 6.21 1.30 13.94
C THR A 121 5.82 0.13 13.04
N LEU A 122 6.14 0.22 11.74
CA LEU A 122 5.91 -0.87 10.80
C LEU A 122 6.70 -2.12 11.17
N LEU A 123 7.99 -1.99 11.44
CA LEU A 123 8.87 -3.11 11.80
C LEU A 123 8.44 -3.78 13.11
N ALA A 124 8.02 -3.01 14.12
CA ALA A 124 7.47 -3.54 15.36
C ALA A 124 6.21 -4.38 15.11
N ARG A 125 5.30 -3.90 14.25
CA ARG A 125 4.10 -4.65 13.87
C ARG A 125 4.45 -5.95 13.13
N LEU A 126 5.43 -5.91 12.23
CA LEU A 126 5.91 -7.08 11.50
C LEU A 126 6.62 -8.09 12.41
N GLY A 127 7.36 -7.61 13.42
CA GLY A 127 8.05 -8.45 14.39
C GLY A 127 7.12 -9.16 15.36
N SER A 128 6.07 -8.48 15.83
CA SER A 128 5.10 -9.06 16.77
C SER A 128 4.33 -10.25 16.19
N ASP A 129 4.05 -10.24 14.88
CA ASP A 129 3.37 -11.35 14.21
C ASP A 129 4.25 -12.60 14.05
N ARG A 130 5.58 -12.43 14.03
CA ARG A 130 6.53 -13.55 14.01
C ARG A 130 6.70 -14.20 15.39
N ALA A 131 6.50 -13.44 16.45
CA ALA A 131 6.62 -13.94 17.83
C ALA A 131 5.42 -14.80 18.25
N CYS A 132 4.29 -14.70 17.55
CA CYS A 132 3.06 -15.46 17.81
C CYS A 132 2.93 -16.71 16.92
N ALA A 133 3.88 -16.95 16.07
CA ALA A 133 3.93 -18.14 15.22
C ALA A 133 4.92 -19.17 15.80
#